data_09f037e13b678e06ec466986d010f7f4
#
_entry.id   09f037e13b678e06ec466986d010f7f4
#
_cell.length_a   1.000
_cell.length_b   1.000
_cell.length_c   1.000
_cell.angle_alpha   90.00
_cell.angle_beta   90.00
_cell.angle_gamma   90.00
#
_symmetry.space_group_name_H-M   'P 1'
#
loop_
_entity.id
_entity.type
_entity.pdbx_description
1 polymer ?
#
loop_
_entity_poly.entity_id
_entity_poly.type
_entity_poly.pdbx_seq_one_letter_code
_entity_poly.pdbx_strand_id
1 'polypeptide(L)'
;MYHRSRKCAGTSQVAETKPADPARPADPAGPADPATLGQAPGSAGLVSIEARRWLDGVAVERPVLELRPDYTALIIVAEGLRPGPSEAASDALLRDAEAQAKAALGGRDPGELAPVAAWRAAYQAFGAKPKRTRPSVEALLRRVEAGLPRIDRLTDIYNAISVRHLLPVGGEDLARYRGSARLTRAAGDEPFDTVRDGEPVTGHPESGEVIWRDDAGVTCRCWNWRQCVRTRITHETTSALFILDGLAELGPDGLVNAGRDLAGQLAALHPGARLGWRHING
;
A
#
# COMPACT_ATOMS: atom_id res chain seq x y z
N MET A 1 61.26 -73.34 28.70
CA MET A 1 60.54 -73.55 29.97
C MET A 1 59.41 -72.55 30.09
N TYR A 2 58.25 -73.02 30.32
CA TYR A 2 56.93 -72.42 30.45
C TYR A 2 56.84 -71.11 31.25
N HIS A 3 56.04 -70.14 30.83
CA HIS A 3 54.89 -69.75 31.62
C HIS A 3 53.85 -68.93 30.80
N ARG A 4 52.61 -69.41 30.85
CA ARG A 4 51.41 -68.78 30.34
C ARG A 4 50.97 -67.69 31.30
N SER A 5 50.47 -66.53 30.70
CA SER A 5 49.53 -65.69 31.40
C SER A 5 48.43 -65.28 30.51
N ARG A 6 47.20 -65.55 30.87
CA ARG A 6 45.95 -65.19 30.24
C ARG A 6 45.70 -63.65 30.40
N LYS A 7 45.31 -63.01 29.35
CA LYS A 7 44.68 -61.69 29.45
C LYS A 7 43.23 -61.80 29.01
N CYS A 8 42.34 -61.32 29.86
CA CYS A 8 40.92 -61.17 29.63
C CYS A 8 40.68 -60.11 28.61
N ALA A 9 39.85 -60.39 27.60
CA ALA A 9 39.33 -59.47 26.68
C ALA A 9 38.08 -58.75 27.28
N GLY A 10 38.20 -57.48 27.51
CA GLY A 10 37.05 -56.61 27.80
C GLY A 10 36.53 -56.05 26.50
N THR A 11 35.36 -56.48 26.09
CA THR A 11 34.60 -55.91 24.94
C THR A 11 33.96 -54.62 25.37
N SER A 12 34.50 -53.48 24.89
CA SER A 12 33.87 -52.16 25.00
C SER A 12 32.87 -52.02 23.88
N GLN A 13 31.56 -52.03 24.17
CA GLN A 13 30.52 -51.66 23.24
C GLN A 13 30.58 -50.16 23.02
N VAL A 14 30.96 -49.74 21.82
CA VAL A 14 30.81 -48.38 21.35
C VAL A 14 29.35 -48.22 20.93
N ALA A 15 28.61 -47.37 21.61
CA ALA A 15 27.25 -46.97 21.24
C ALA A 15 27.30 -46.14 19.93
N GLU A 16 26.77 -46.69 18.85
CA GLU A 16 26.51 -45.95 17.62
C GLU A 16 25.45 -44.87 17.90
N THR A 17 25.85 -43.62 17.91
CA THR A 17 24.92 -42.46 17.86
C THR A 17 24.39 -42.33 16.47
N LYS A 18 23.09 -42.58 16.29
CA LYS A 18 22.33 -42.32 15.07
C LYS A 18 22.46 -40.84 14.71
N PRO A 19 22.80 -40.47 13.46
CA PRO A 19 22.83 -39.07 13.03
C PRO A 19 21.43 -38.46 13.13
N ALA A 20 21.36 -37.23 13.67
CA ALA A 20 20.14 -36.46 13.74
C ALA A 20 19.61 -36.18 12.32
N ASP A 21 18.32 -36.41 12.11
CA ASP A 21 17.60 -36.11 10.89
C ASP A 21 17.74 -34.59 10.59
N PRO A 22 18.07 -34.18 9.36
CA PRO A 22 18.12 -32.79 9.03
C PRO A 22 16.74 -32.18 9.22
N ALA A 23 16.66 -31.06 9.95
CA ALA A 23 15.44 -30.35 10.25
C ALA A 23 14.64 -30.10 8.95
N ARG A 24 13.42 -30.63 8.92
CA ARG A 24 12.45 -30.37 7.86
C ARG A 24 12.31 -28.85 7.69
N PRO A 25 12.45 -28.28 6.48
CA PRO A 25 12.21 -26.86 6.29
C PRO A 25 10.79 -26.53 6.76
N ALA A 26 10.66 -25.45 7.52
CA ALA A 26 9.36 -24.96 7.98
C ALA A 26 8.45 -24.76 6.75
N ASP A 27 7.24 -25.29 6.82
CA ASP A 27 6.22 -25.07 5.80
C ASP A 27 6.08 -23.56 5.59
N PRO A 28 5.99 -23.07 4.32
CA PRO A 28 5.74 -21.68 4.09
C PRO A 28 4.43 -21.30 4.78
N ALA A 29 4.48 -20.26 5.61
CA ALA A 29 3.29 -19.72 6.27
C ALA A 29 2.23 -19.49 5.18
N GLY A 30 1.03 -20.03 5.36
CA GLY A 30 -0.09 -19.82 4.47
C GLY A 30 -0.39 -18.31 4.31
N PRO A 31 -1.17 -17.90 3.28
CA PRO A 31 -1.46 -16.50 3.02
C PRO A 31 -1.95 -15.81 4.29
N ALA A 32 -1.38 -14.64 4.58
CA ALA A 32 -1.69 -13.90 5.79
C ALA A 32 -3.18 -13.50 5.76
N ASP A 33 -3.95 -13.98 6.74
CA ASP A 33 -5.36 -13.61 6.90
C ASP A 33 -5.45 -12.07 7.07
N PRO A 34 -6.20 -11.36 6.21
CA PRO A 34 -6.42 -9.92 6.34
C PRO A 34 -7.07 -9.53 7.68
N ALA A 35 -7.77 -10.46 8.36
CA ALA A 35 -8.23 -10.27 9.74
C ALA A 35 -7.05 -10.14 10.74
N THR A 36 -5.85 -10.59 10.38
CA THR A 36 -4.64 -10.55 11.20
C THR A 36 -3.79 -9.28 11.02
N LEU A 37 -4.28 -8.21 10.39
CA LEU A 37 -3.63 -6.92 10.52
C LEU A 37 -3.54 -6.45 11.97
N GLY A 38 -4.13 -7.20 12.94
CA GLY A 38 -4.00 -6.92 14.37
C GLY A 38 -4.10 -5.43 14.72
N GLN A 39 -4.14 -5.02 15.95
CA GLN A 39 -3.87 -3.62 16.26
C GLN A 39 -2.45 -3.29 15.76
N ALA A 40 -2.32 -2.25 14.93
CA ALA A 40 -0.99 -1.79 14.53
C ALA A 40 -0.14 -1.55 15.79
N PRO A 41 1.10 -2.05 15.84
CA PRO A 41 1.98 -1.78 16.98
C PRO A 41 2.04 -0.27 17.23
N GLY A 42 1.65 0.18 18.42
CA GLY A 42 1.67 1.60 18.80
C GLY A 42 0.41 2.40 18.45
N SER A 43 -0.65 1.82 17.86
CA SER A 43 -1.92 2.54 17.70
C SER A 43 -2.60 2.76 19.06
N ALA A 44 -3.12 3.97 19.29
CA ALA A 44 -3.76 4.36 20.56
C ALA A 44 -5.18 3.77 20.76
N GLY A 45 -5.68 2.97 19.83
CA GLY A 45 -7.01 2.35 19.91
C GLY A 45 -7.76 2.27 18.59
N LEU A 46 -9.05 1.94 18.68
CA LEU A 46 -9.93 1.86 17.55
C LEU A 46 -10.35 3.26 17.06
N VAL A 47 -10.57 3.40 15.76
CA VAL A 47 -11.19 4.60 15.18
C VAL A 47 -12.61 4.84 15.73
N SER A 48 -13.10 6.06 15.58
CA SER A 48 -14.45 6.43 15.95
C SER A 48 -15.52 5.56 15.25
N ILE A 49 -16.73 5.52 15.83
CA ILE A 49 -17.87 4.83 15.22
C ILE A 49 -18.18 5.42 13.84
N GLU A 50 -18.05 6.74 13.69
CA GLU A 50 -18.27 7.44 12.43
C GLU A 50 -17.26 7.01 11.35
N ALA A 51 -15.98 7.02 11.68
CA ALA A 51 -14.92 6.55 10.78
C ALA A 51 -15.08 5.06 10.43
N ARG A 52 -15.53 4.23 11.38
CA ARG A 52 -15.86 2.82 11.12
C ARG A 52 -17.02 2.67 10.14
N ARG A 53 -18.12 3.40 10.34
CA ARG A 53 -19.27 3.39 9.43
C ARG A 53 -18.88 3.86 8.03
N TRP A 54 -18.06 4.91 7.96
CA TRP A 54 -17.53 5.38 6.68
C TRP A 54 -16.74 4.27 5.97
N LEU A 55 -15.84 3.61 6.70
CA LEU A 55 -15.00 2.53 6.18
C LEU A 55 -15.83 1.32 5.72
N ASP A 56 -16.88 0.96 6.47
CA ASP A 56 -17.78 -0.14 6.14
C ASP A 56 -18.61 0.16 4.87
N GLY A 57 -18.84 1.43 4.57
CA GLY A 57 -19.56 1.89 3.38
C GLY A 57 -18.70 1.99 2.11
N VAL A 58 -17.36 1.85 2.20
CA VAL A 58 -16.48 1.88 1.01
C VAL A 58 -16.81 0.71 0.09
N ALA A 59 -16.89 0.96 -1.21
CA ALA A 59 -17.26 -0.06 -2.18
C ALA A 59 -16.42 0.00 -3.46
N VAL A 60 -16.21 -1.16 -4.05
CA VAL A 60 -15.71 -1.33 -5.42
C VAL A 60 -16.86 -1.89 -6.24
N GLU A 61 -17.27 -1.16 -7.27
CA GLU A 61 -18.43 -1.52 -8.05
C GLU A 61 -18.09 -2.60 -9.09
N ARG A 62 -19.08 -3.43 -9.39
CA ARG A 62 -18.96 -4.58 -10.29
C ARG A 62 -18.29 -4.26 -11.64
N PRO A 63 -18.60 -3.14 -12.34
CA PRO A 63 -17.95 -2.84 -13.63
C PRO A 63 -16.43 -2.67 -13.54
N VAL A 64 -15.87 -2.36 -12.36
CA VAL A 64 -14.42 -2.31 -12.14
C VAL A 64 -13.86 -3.72 -11.98
N LEU A 65 -14.57 -4.58 -11.22
CA LEU A 65 -14.18 -5.98 -11.02
C LEU A 65 -14.32 -6.81 -12.32
N GLU A 66 -15.26 -6.47 -13.18
CA GLU A 66 -15.35 -7.06 -14.53
C GLU A 66 -14.14 -6.67 -15.41
N LEU A 67 -13.61 -5.45 -15.21
CA LEU A 67 -12.41 -4.99 -15.93
C LEU A 67 -11.12 -5.64 -15.36
N ARG A 68 -11.04 -5.79 -14.04
CA ARG A 68 -9.89 -6.36 -13.30
C ARG A 68 -10.41 -7.23 -12.15
N PRO A 69 -10.70 -8.51 -12.44
CA PRO A 69 -11.19 -9.46 -11.42
C PRO A 69 -10.19 -9.73 -10.29
N ASP A 70 -8.92 -9.47 -10.55
CA ASP A 70 -7.82 -9.61 -9.60
C ASP A 70 -7.56 -8.35 -8.75
N TYR A 71 -8.37 -7.30 -8.93
CA TYR A 71 -8.19 -6.07 -8.15
C TYR A 71 -8.59 -6.27 -6.69
N THR A 72 -7.73 -5.79 -5.81
CA THR A 72 -7.98 -5.71 -4.37
C THR A 72 -7.63 -4.33 -3.85
N ALA A 73 -8.28 -3.89 -2.79
CA ALA A 73 -7.94 -2.63 -2.12
C ALA A 73 -7.83 -2.82 -0.61
N LEU A 74 -6.83 -2.20 -0.01
CA LEU A 74 -6.76 -2.05 1.43
C LEU A 74 -6.98 -0.58 1.77
N ILE A 75 -8.05 -0.31 2.50
CA ILE A 75 -8.39 1.04 2.95
C ILE A 75 -7.98 1.17 4.42
N ILE A 76 -7.17 2.16 4.73
CA ILE A 76 -6.77 2.48 6.10
C ILE A 76 -7.32 3.86 6.44
N VAL A 77 -8.02 3.97 7.56
CA VAL A 77 -8.43 5.25 8.16
C VAL A 77 -7.57 5.52 9.37
N ALA A 78 -7.10 6.75 9.49
CA ALA A 78 -6.30 7.23 10.62
C ALA A 78 -6.92 8.50 11.19
N GLU A 79 -7.14 8.55 12.50
CA GLU A 79 -7.62 9.70 13.27
C GLU A 79 -6.59 10.12 14.31
N GLY A 80 -6.61 11.40 14.70
CA GLY A 80 -5.64 11.95 15.65
C GLY A 80 -4.27 12.16 15.05
N LEU A 81 -4.21 12.35 13.74
CA LEU A 81 -2.99 12.69 13.02
C LEU A 81 -2.49 14.08 13.43
N ARG A 82 -1.18 14.26 13.39
CA ARG A 82 -0.51 15.55 13.59
C ARG A 82 -0.03 16.07 12.25
N PRO A 83 -0.77 16.96 11.60
CA PRO A 83 -0.35 17.52 10.32
C PRO A 83 0.90 18.38 10.51
N GLY A 84 1.63 18.59 9.44
CA GLY A 84 2.82 19.42 9.46
C GLY A 84 3.69 19.24 8.22
N PRO A 85 4.69 20.11 8.06
CA PRO A 85 5.64 19.97 6.95
C PRO A 85 6.43 18.66 7.08
N SER A 86 7.14 18.31 6.00
CA SER A 86 8.16 17.26 6.03
C SER A 86 9.13 17.53 7.19
N GLU A 87 9.49 16.47 7.91
CA GLU A 87 10.42 16.52 9.03
C GLU A 87 11.52 15.47 8.89
N ALA A 88 12.53 15.53 9.73
CA ALA A 88 13.69 14.63 9.64
C ALA A 88 13.31 13.14 9.60
N ALA A 89 12.27 12.74 10.34
CA ALA A 89 11.82 11.35 10.38
C ALA A 89 11.11 10.94 9.08
N SER A 90 10.18 11.75 8.55
CA SER A 90 9.50 11.45 7.28
C SER A 90 10.46 11.53 6.09
N ASP A 91 11.43 12.46 6.13
CA ASP A 91 12.48 12.56 5.11
C ASP A 91 13.43 11.35 5.13
N ALA A 92 13.81 10.86 6.32
CA ALA A 92 14.62 9.65 6.44
C ALA A 92 13.91 8.41 5.89
N LEU A 93 12.60 8.26 6.20
CA LEU A 93 11.76 7.21 5.66
C LEU A 93 11.70 7.27 4.12
N LEU A 94 11.54 8.48 3.58
CA LEU A 94 11.45 8.68 2.13
C LEU A 94 12.78 8.37 1.42
N ARG A 95 13.92 8.79 2.00
CA ARG A 95 15.27 8.46 1.49
C ARG A 95 15.54 6.96 1.49
N ASP A 96 15.15 6.26 2.55
CA ASP A 96 15.31 4.80 2.62
C ASP A 96 14.48 4.12 1.53
N ALA A 97 13.22 4.53 1.36
CA ALA A 97 12.34 4.01 0.30
C ALA A 97 12.88 4.32 -1.11
N GLU A 98 13.44 5.51 -1.34
CA GLU A 98 14.12 5.87 -2.58
C GLU A 98 15.30 4.93 -2.88
N ALA A 99 16.12 4.63 -1.87
CA ALA A 99 17.26 3.73 -2.04
C ALA A 99 16.80 2.29 -2.39
N GLN A 100 15.77 1.79 -1.71
CA GLN A 100 15.20 0.49 -1.99
C GLN A 100 14.58 0.43 -3.40
N ALA A 101 13.84 1.47 -3.79
CA ALA A 101 13.23 1.56 -5.13
C ALA A 101 14.30 1.61 -6.25
N LYS A 102 15.40 2.36 -6.06
CA LYS A 102 16.54 2.37 -6.99
C LYS A 102 17.16 0.99 -7.14
N ALA A 103 17.36 0.27 -6.02
CA ALA A 103 17.88 -1.08 -6.04
C ALA A 103 16.93 -2.05 -6.79
N ALA A 104 15.63 -1.94 -6.55
CA ALA A 104 14.61 -2.75 -7.23
C ALA A 104 14.55 -2.44 -8.73
N LEU A 105 14.70 -1.17 -9.14
CA LEU A 105 14.78 -0.77 -10.55
C LEU A 105 16.02 -1.35 -11.23
N GLY A 106 17.18 -1.31 -10.57
CA GLY A 106 18.43 -1.80 -11.13
C GLY A 106 18.77 -1.16 -12.49
N GLY A 107 18.44 0.12 -12.68
CA GLY A 107 18.62 0.86 -13.93
C GLY A 107 17.56 0.61 -15.02
N ARG A 108 16.55 -0.24 -14.78
CA ARG A 108 15.46 -0.54 -15.73
C ARG A 108 14.42 0.60 -15.77
N ASP A 109 13.68 0.69 -16.88
CA ASP A 109 12.48 1.54 -16.91
C ASP A 109 11.45 1.03 -15.89
N PRO A 110 10.84 1.90 -15.07
CA PRO A 110 9.79 1.49 -14.12
C PRO A 110 8.68 0.65 -14.76
N GLY A 111 8.33 0.90 -16.01
CA GLY A 111 7.33 0.14 -16.74
C GLY A 111 7.69 -1.31 -17.04
N GLU A 112 8.95 -1.73 -16.83
CA GLU A 112 9.40 -3.12 -16.96
C GLU A 112 9.18 -3.93 -15.68
N LEU A 113 8.91 -3.28 -14.55
CA LEU A 113 8.54 -3.96 -13.32
C LEU A 113 7.14 -4.55 -13.45
N ALA A 114 6.97 -5.83 -13.11
CA ALA A 114 5.70 -6.54 -13.28
C ALA A 114 4.50 -5.82 -12.64
N PRO A 115 4.55 -5.31 -11.40
CA PRO A 115 3.44 -4.55 -10.83
C PRO A 115 3.10 -3.28 -11.61
N VAL A 116 4.11 -2.55 -12.12
CA VAL A 116 3.88 -1.32 -12.90
C VAL A 116 3.31 -1.65 -14.28
N ALA A 117 3.82 -2.70 -14.92
CA ALA A 117 3.31 -3.18 -16.22
C ALA A 117 1.83 -3.60 -16.12
N ALA A 118 1.44 -4.26 -15.03
CA ALA A 118 0.05 -4.63 -14.77
C ALA A 118 -0.86 -3.40 -14.64
N TRP A 119 -0.41 -2.38 -13.91
CA TRP A 119 -1.14 -1.12 -13.81
C TRP A 119 -1.25 -0.39 -15.16
N ARG A 120 -0.23 -0.41 -15.99
CA ARG A 120 -0.30 0.12 -17.36
C ARG A 120 -1.35 -0.61 -18.20
N ALA A 121 -1.40 -1.95 -18.09
CA ALA A 121 -2.41 -2.75 -18.77
C ALA A 121 -3.83 -2.43 -18.27
N ALA A 122 -4.02 -2.27 -16.95
CA ALA A 122 -5.28 -1.84 -16.36
C ALA A 122 -5.75 -0.47 -16.91
N TYR A 123 -4.83 0.49 -17.01
CA TYR A 123 -5.13 1.82 -17.58
C TYR A 123 -5.54 1.74 -19.07
N GLN A 124 -4.85 0.92 -19.85
CA GLN A 124 -5.19 0.70 -21.26
C GLN A 124 -6.58 0.06 -21.41
N ALA A 125 -6.95 -0.83 -20.51
CA ALA A 125 -8.23 -1.54 -20.56
C ALA A 125 -9.45 -0.61 -20.40
N PHE A 126 -9.32 0.54 -19.73
CA PHE A 126 -10.38 1.56 -19.70
C PHE A 126 -10.12 2.79 -20.60
N GLY A 127 -9.16 2.67 -21.52
CA GLY A 127 -8.92 3.70 -22.56
C GLY A 127 -7.92 4.78 -22.19
N ALA A 128 -7.34 4.77 -20.97
CA ALA A 128 -6.30 5.72 -20.61
C ALA A 128 -5.00 5.44 -21.38
N LYS A 129 -4.25 6.50 -21.68
CA LYS A 129 -2.97 6.43 -22.40
C LYS A 129 -1.82 6.52 -21.41
N PRO A 130 -1.14 5.41 -21.03
CA PRO A 130 -0.12 5.42 -19.96
C PRO A 130 1.06 6.37 -20.21
N LYS A 131 1.32 6.76 -21.46
CA LYS A 131 2.34 7.78 -21.78
C LYS A 131 1.94 9.19 -21.31
N ARG A 132 0.63 9.49 -21.22
CA ARG A 132 0.07 10.79 -20.77
C ARG A 132 -0.44 10.73 -19.35
N THR A 133 -1.07 9.61 -18.98
CA THR A 133 -1.74 9.40 -17.70
C THR A 133 -1.10 8.16 -17.08
N ARG A 134 -0.17 8.37 -16.16
CA ARG A 134 0.59 7.28 -15.51
C ARG A 134 -0.04 6.90 -14.19
N PRO A 135 -0.04 5.60 -13.80
CA PRO A 135 -0.28 5.20 -12.43
C PRO A 135 0.62 5.96 -11.46
N SER A 136 0.14 6.30 -10.27
CA SER A 136 0.90 7.11 -9.31
C SER A 136 2.25 6.48 -8.94
N VAL A 137 2.30 5.18 -8.72
CA VAL A 137 3.53 4.45 -8.43
C VAL A 137 4.57 4.61 -9.54
N GLU A 138 4.17 4.52 -10.83
CA GLU A 138 5.10 4.75 -11.93
C GLU A 138 5.61 6.20 -11.96
N ALA A 139 4.72 7.16 -11.71
CA ALA A 139 5.10 8.57 -11.69
C ALA A 139 6.10 8.88 -10.57
N LEU A 140 5.98 8.22 -9.41
CA LEU A 140 6.94 8.31 -8.31
C LEU A 140 8.25 7.60 -8.65
N LEU A 141 8.20 6.36 -9.12
CA LEU A 141 9.41 5.58 -9.47
C LEU A 141 10.29 6.29 -10.50
N ARG A 142 9.70 7.02 -11.46
CA ARG A 142 10.47 7.82 -12.44
C ARG A 142 11.23 8.99 -11.82
N ARG A 143 10.89 9.37 -10.60
CA ARG A 143 11.52 10.48 -9.89
C ARG A 143 12.57 10.04 -8.87
N VAL A 144 12.64 8.75 -8.52
CA VAL A 144 13.51 8.28 -7.42
C VAL A 144 14.99 8.62 -7.64
N GLU A 145 15.45 8.66 -8.89
CA GLU A 145 16.85 9.05 -9.19
C GLU A 145 17.15 10.51 -8.82
N ALA A 146 16.23 11.42 -9.12
CA ALA A 146 16.32 12.83 -8.79
C ALA A 146 15.91 13.16 -7.34
N GLY A 147 15.31 12.19 -6.64
CA GLY A 147 14.68 12.35 -5.35
C GLY A 147 13.19 12.69 -5.45
N LEU A 148 12.39 12.11 -4.56
CA LEU A 148 10.96 12.40 -4.44
C LEU A 148 10.76 13.79 -3.79
N PRO A 149 9.67 14.51 -4.15
CA PRO A 149 9.38 15.78 -3.50
C PRO A 149 9.04 15.55 -2.01
N ARG A 150 9.54 16.43 -1.16
CA ARG A 150 9.14 16.55 0.24
C ARG A 150 7.98 17.52 0.29
N ILE A 151 6.80 17.03 0.61
CA ILE A 151 5.54 17.80 0.50
C ILE A 151 5.01 18.15 1.90
N ASP A 152 4.66 17.13 2.64
CA ASP A 152 4.24 17.16 4.02
C ASP A 152 4.47 15.78 4.64
N ARG A 153 4.41 15.70 5.97
CA ARG A 153 4.70 14.47 6.72
C ARG A 153 3.86 13.27 6.26
N LEU A 154 2.56 13.45 6.06
CA LEU A 154 1.67 12.37 5.66
C LEU A 154 1.93 11.92 4.22
N THR A 155 2.11 12.89 3.32
CA THR A 155 2.41 12.62 1.92
C THR A 155 3.75 11.91 1.75
N ASP A 156 4.76 12.29 2.52
CA ASP A 156 6.06 11.63 2.52
C ASP A 156 5.94 10.16 2.95
N ILE A 157 5.14 9.89 4.00
CA ILE A 157 4.92 8.52 4.49
C ILE A 157 4.30 7.66 3.40
N TYR A 158 3.14 8.05 2.85
CA TYR A 158 2.48 7.15 1.90
C TYR A 158 3.21 7.07 0.55
N ASN A 159 3.94 8.10 0.12
CA ASN A 159 4.81 8.02 -1.04
C ASN A 159 5.99 7.05 -0.81
N ALA A 160 6.57 7.03 0.40
CA ALA A 160 7.61 6.06 0.76
C ALA A 160 7.08 4.62 0.68
N ILE A 161 5.88 4.36 1.22
CA ILE A 161 5.23 3.05 1.13
C ILE A 161 4.97 2.67 -0.33
N SER A 162 4.45 3.60 -1.14
CA SER A 162 4.16 3.37 -2.55
C SER A 162 5.38 2.87 -3.33
N VAL A 163 6.51 3.56 -3.23
CA VAL A 163 7.72 3.19 -4.00
C VAL A 163 8.44 1.97 -3.42
N ARG A 164 8.40 1.77 -2.09
CA ARG A 164 9.00 0.61 -1.41
C ARG A 164 8.30 -0.68 -1.79
N HIS A 165 6.98 -0.67 -1.81
CA HIS A 165 6.16 -1.84 -2.08
C HIS A 165 5.66 -1.94 -3.53
N LEU A 166 6.04 -1.00 -4.41
CA LEU A 166 5.74 -0.99 -5.85
C LEU A 166 4.22 -1.01 -6.15
N LEU A 167 3.41 -0.32 -5.35
CA LEU A 167 1.96 -0.22 -5.53
C LEU A 167 1.48 1.23 -5.44
N PRO A 168 0.36 1.58 -6.09
CA PRO A 168 -0.27 2.88 -5.88
C PRO A 168 -0.77 3.02 -4.45
N VAL A 169 -0.44 4.15 -3.82
CA VAL A 169 -1.03 4.57 -2.54
C VAL A 169 -1.51 6.01 -2.70
N GLY A 170 -2.75 6.27 -2.34
CA GLY A 170 -3.34 7.60 -2.25
C GLY A 170 -3.70 7.92 -0.80
N GLY A 171 -3.48 9.18 -0.38
CA GLY A 171 -3.92 9.68 0.92
C GLY A 171 -4.86 10.86 0.74
N GLU A 172 -6.00 10.88 1.45
CA GLU A 172 -7.00 11.93 1.34
C GLU A 172 -7.54 12.34 2.72
N ASP A 173 -8.00 13.58 2.84
CA ASP A 173 -8.61 14.11 4.07
C ASP A 173 -10.01 13.54 4.27
N LEU A 174 -10.17 12.70 5.28
CA LEU A 174 -11.44 12.03 5.59
C LEU A 174 -12.55 13.04 5.95
N ALA A 175 -12.22 14.13 6.62
CA ALA A 175 -13.20 15.14 7.02
C ALA A 175 -13.82 15.89 5.84
N ARG A 176 -13.21 15.81 4.66
CA ARG A 176 -13.68 16.46 3.43
C ARG A 176 -14.54 15.55 2.54
N TYR A 177 -14.70 14.27 2.92
CA TYR A 177 -15.55 13.34 2.20
C TYR A 177 -17.04 13.61 2.45
N ARG A 178 -17.86 13.31 1.46
CA ARG A 178 -19.32 13.30 1.53
C ARG A 178 -19.82 11.89 1.24
N GLY A 179 -20.22 11.18 2.31
CA GLY A 179 -20.48 9.75 2.20
C GLY A 179 -19.20 8.92 2.06
N SER A 180 -19.33 7.63 1.80
CA SER A 180 -18.18 6.72 1.67
C SER A 180 -17.62 6.71 0.25
N ALA A 181 -16.33 6.36 0.13
CA ALA A 181 -15.66 6.24 -1.17
C ALA A 181 -16.22 5.07 -1.99
N ARG A 182 -16.37 5.28 -3.29
CA ARG A 182 -16.75 4.24 -4.26
C ARG A 182 -15.80 4.28 -5.46
N LEU A 183 -15.26 3.12 -5.79
CA LEU A 183 -14.52 2.94 -7.05
C LEU A 183 -15.49 2.47 -8.12
N THR A 184 -15.61 3.22 -9.19
CA THR A 184 -16.62 3.00 -10.24
C THR A 184 -16.09 3.34 -11.64
N ARG A 185 -16.89 3.04 -12.67
CA ARG A 185 -16.72 3.53 -14.02
C ARG A 185 -17.52 4.82 -14.18
N ALA A 186 -16.85 5.91 -14.59
CA ALA A 186 -17.47 7.22 -14.72
C ALA A 186 -18.57 7.24 -15.79
N ALA A 187 -19.65 7.95 -15.51
CA ALA A 187 -20.63 8.33 -16.52
C ALA A 187 -20.09 9.43 -17.44
N GLY A 188 -19.22 10.29 -16.94
CA GLY A 188 -18.57 11.38 -17.67
C GLY A 188 -19.04 12.77 -17.26
N ASP A 189 -20.02 12.87 -16.37
CA ASP A 189 -20.63 14.11 -15.88
C ASP A 189 -20.31 14.41 -14.41
N GLU A 190 -19.58 13.51 -13.73
CA GLU A 190 -19.20 13.69 -12.32
C GLU A 190 -18.26 14.90 -12.17
N PRO A 191 -18.52 15.83 -11.25
CA PRO A 191 -17.67 16.98 -11.06
C PRO A 191 -16.30 16.56 -10.45
N PHE A 192 -15.23 17.16 -10.95
CA PHE A 192 -13.87 16.97 -10.50
C PHE A 192 -13.21 18.33 -10.21
N ASP A 193 -13.05 18.66 -8.95
CA ASP A 193 -12.42 19.91 -8.52
C ASP A 193 -10.91 19.84 -8.74
N THR A 194 -10.38 20.72 -9.56
CA THR A 194 -8.95 20.77 -9.91
C THR A 194 -8.47 22.21 -10.07
N VAL A 195 -7.19 22.38 -10.40
CA VAL A 195 -6.58 23.67 -10.71
C VAL A 195 -6.03 23.61 -12.13
N ARG A 196 -6.30 24.64 -12.93
CA ARG A 196 -5.72 24.86 -14.25
C ARG A 196 -5.17 26.28 -14.32
N ASP A 197 -3.91 26.41 -14.69
CA ASP A 197 -3.21 27.72 -14.79
C ASP A 197 -3.28 28.57 -13.50
N GLY A 198 -3.28 27.88 -12.35
CA GLY A 198 -3.38 28.51 -11.03
C GLY A 198 -4.80 28.77 -10.53
N GLU A 199 -5.82 28.65 -11.39
CA GLU A 199 -7.21 28.94 -11.04
C GLU A 199 -8.02 27.67 -10.76
N PRO A 200 -8.92 27.71 -9.76
CA PRO A 200 -9.85 26.63 -9.49
C PRO A 200 -10.78 26.40 -10.69
N VAL A 201 -10.91 25.15 -11.12
CA VAL A 201 -11.84 24.77 -12.19
C VAL A 201 -12.52 23.46 -11.84
N THR A 202 -13.74 23.27 -12.33
CA THR A 202 -14.42 21.99 -12.30
C THR A 202 -14.24 21.30 -13.65
N GLY A 203 -13.54 20.18 -13.64
CA GLY A 203 -13.41 19.27 -14.79
C GLY A 203 -14.36 18.09 -14.66
N HIS A 204 -14.29 17.18 -15.62
CA HIS A 204 -15.05 15.93 -15.63
C HIS A 204 -14.15 14.78 -16.08
N PRO A 205 -14.39 13.53 -15.65
CA PRO A 205 -13.74 12.36 -16.21
C PRO A 205 -14.26 12.08 -17.63
N GLU A 206 -13.55 11.26 -18.37
CA GLU A 206 -14.09 10.68 -19.59
C GLU A 206 -15.10 9.57 -19.23
N SER A 207 -16.17 9.41 -20.03
CA SER A 207 -17.10 8.31 -19.83
C SER A 207 -16.37 6.96 -19.89
N GLY A 208 -16.61 6.10 -18.91
CA GLY A 208 -15.95 4.82 -18.76
C GLY A 208 -14.56 4.89 -18.09
N GLU A 209 -14.06 6.05 -17.71
CA GLU A 209 -12.86 6.17 -16.87
C GLU A 209 -13.08 5.49 -15.51
N VAL A 210 -12.07 4.82 -14.96
CA VAL A 210 -12.14 4.31 -13.59
C VAL A 210 -11.81 5.44 -12.63
N ILE A 211 -12.73 5.72 -11.70
CA ILE A 211 -12.61 6.84 -10.75
C ILE A 211 -12.94 6.40 -9.33
N TRP A 212 -12.24 6.97 -8.35
CA TRP A 212 -12.76 7.06 -7.00
C TRP A 212 -13.64 8.29 -6.89
N ARG A 213 -14.77 8.12 -6.23
CA ARG A 213 -15.73 9.20 -5.97
C ARG A 213 -16.40 9.06 -4.62
N ASP A 214 -16.98 10.17 -4.14
CA ASP A 214 -17.95 10.21 -3.06
C ASP A 214 -19.29 10.79 -3.57
N ASP A 215 -20.19 11.22 -2.68
CA ASP A 215 -21.49 11.79 -3.07
C ASP A 215 -21.38 13.22 -3.66
N ALA A 216 -20.24 13.89 -3.50
CA ALA A 216 -19.99 15.21 -4.05
C ALA A 216 -19.32 15.20 -5.43
N GLY A 217 -18.70 14.10 -5.83
CA GLY A 217 -18.03 13.99 -7.13
C GLY A 217 -16.75 13.15 -7.08
N VAL A 218 -15.89 13.32 -8.07
CA VAL A 218 -14.64 12.56 -8.22
C VAL A 218 -13.65 12.99 -7.16
N THR A 219 -13.08 12.01 -6.45
CA THR A 219 -11.97 12.24 -5.51
C THR A 219 -10.62 11.89 -6.13
N CYS A 220 -10.57 10.86 -7.00
CA CYS A 220 -9.37 10.53 -7.76
C CYS A 220 -9.71 10.05 -9.17
N ARG A 221 -9.06 10.64 -10.19
CA ARG A 221 -9.22 10.30 -11.60
C ARG A 221 -8.29 9.19 -12.05
N CYS A 222 -8.69 8.48 -13.07
CA CYS A 222 -7.96 7.36 -13.68
C CYS A 222 -7.41 6.41 -12.61
N TRP A 223 -8.31 5.93 -11.72
CA TRP A 223 -8.02 5.03 -10.60
C TRP A 223 -7.15 5.68 -9.51
N ASN A 224 -5.88 5.93 -9.82
CA ASN A 224 -4.89 6.45 -8.86
C ASN A 224 -3.93 7.48 -9.49
N TRP A 225 -4.41 8.22 -10.52
CA TRP A 225 -3.57 9.18 -11.22
C TRP A 225 -3.54 10.55 -10.56
N ARG A 226 -4.72 11.16 -10.32
CA ARG A 226 -4.82 12.54 -9.85
C ARG A 226 -6.00 12.72 -8.89
N GLN A 227 -5.68 13.14 -7.69
CA GLN A 227 -6.66 13.51 -6.66
C GLN A 227 -7.28 14.88 -6.92
N CYS A 228 -8.54 15.07 -6.48
CA CYS A 228 -9.20 16.36 -6.50
C CYS A 228 -8.60 17.32 -5.46
N VAL A 229 -8.92 18.61 -5.58
CA VAL A 229 -8.45 19.62 -4.62
C VAL A 229 -9.19 19.51 -3.28
N ARG A 230 -10.48 19.18 -3.32
CA ARG A 230 -11.35 19.15 -2.14
C ARG A 230 -10.88 18.19 -1.06
N THR A 231 -10.50 16.97 -1.41
CA THR A 231 -10.13 15.91 -0.46
C THR A 231 -8.61 15.79 -0.25
N ARG A 232 -7.83 16.69 -0.83
CA ARG A 232 -6.38 16.65 -0.70
C ARG A 232 -5.96 16.83 0.77
N ILE A 233 -4.95 16.07 1.19
CA ILE A 233 -4.27 16.27 2.48
C ILE A 233 -3.67 17.69 2.53
N THR A 234 -3.85 18.35 3.66
CA THR A 234 -3.30 19.66 3.97
C THR A 234 -2.68 19.65 5.36
N HIS A 235 -2.03 20.75 5.74
CA HIS A 235 -1.51 20.91 7.10
C HIS A 235 -2.60 21.08 8.17
N GLU A 236 -3.87 21.03 7.82
CA GLU A 236 -5.01 21.01 8.75
C GLU A 236 -5.60 19.59 8.92
N THR A 237 -5.17 18.62 8.11
CA THR A 237 -5.73 17.27 8.09
C THR A 237 -5.38 16.50 9.34
N THR A 238 -6.34 16.26 10.24
CA THR A 238 -6.19 15.46 11.46
C THR A 238 -6.79 14.07 11.38
N SER A 239 -7.58 13.80 10.33
CA SER A 239 -8.07 12.48 9.99
C SER A 239 -7.93 12.24 8.48
N ALA A 240 -7.37 11.11 8.11
CA ALA A 240 -7.11 10.77 6.73
C ALA A 240 -7.53 9.33 6.42
N LEU A 241 -7.83 9.09 5.15
CA LEU A 241 -7.90 7.74 4.61
C LEU A 241 -6.71 7.53 3.67
N PHE A 242 -6.29 6.29 3.60
CA PHE A 242 -5.27 5.83 2.66
C PHE A 242 -5.82 4.66 1.86
N ILE A 243 -5.72 4.74 0.54
CA ILE A 243 -6.13 3.70 -0.39
C ILE A 243 -4.86 3.07 -0.95
N LEU A 244 -4.68 1.79 -0.68
CA LEU A 244 -3.63 0.96 -1.27
C LEU A 244 -4.28 0.08 -2.33
N ASP A 245 -3.89 0.27 -3.58
CA ASP A 245 -4.43 -0.45 -4.72
C ASP A 245 -3.54 -1.66 -5.08
N GLY A 246 -4.09 -2.85 -5.11
CA GLY A 246 -3.40 -4.11 -5.41
C GLY A 246 -3.91 -4.80 -6.67
N LEU A 247 -3.00 -5.41 -7.42
CA LEU A 247 -3.26 -6.34 -8.51
C LEU A 247 -2.49 -7.64 -8.24
N ALA A 248 -2.80 -8.71 -8.96
CA ALA A 248 -2.24 -10.05 -8.72
C ALA A 248 -0.70 -10.09 -8.70
N GLU A 249 -0.04 -9.24 -9.49
CA GLU A 249 1.43 -9.16 -9.58
C GLU A 249 2.11 -8.69 -8.29
N LEU A 250 1.35 -8.14 -7.33
CA LEU A 250 1.85 -7.80 -6.01
C LEU A 250 2.09 -9.04 -5.14
N GLY A 251 1.52 -10.17 -5.52
CA GLY A 251 1.54 -11.41 -4.76
C GLY A 251 0.55 -11.43 -3.59
N PRO A 252 0.33 -12.60 -2.98
CA PRO A 252 -0.75 -12.82 -2.03
C PRO A 252 -0.66 -11.95 -0.76
N ASP A 253 0.55 -11.64 -0.30
CA ASP A 253 0.77 -10.89 0.94
C ASP A 253 1.19 -9.43 0.70
N GLY A 254 1.45 -9.05 -0.56
CA GLY A 254 2.05 -7.76 -0.88
C GLY A 254 1.23 -6.57 -0.37
N LEU A 255 -0.08 -6.59 -0.59
CA LEU A 255 -0.99 -5.54 -0.14
C LEU A 255 -1.07 -5.44 1.39
N VAL A 256 -1.15 -6.59 2.07
CA VAL A 256 -1.20 -6.66 3.54
C VAL A 256 0.11 -6.18 4.16
N ASN A 257 1.26 -6.56 3.58
CA ASN A 257 2.57 -6.11 4.05
C ASN A 257 2.76 -4.60 3.87
N ALA A 258 2.34 -4.04 2.73
CA ALA A 258 2.34 -2.60 2.52
C ALA A 258 1.44 -1.86 3.52
N GLY A 259 0.25 -2.42 3.81
CA GLY A 259 -0.67 -1.88 4.81
C GLY A 259 -0.10 -1.90 6.23
N ARG A 260 0.58 -2.99 6.62
CA ARG A 260 1.25 -3.07 7.93
C ARG A 260 2.38 -2.06 8.06
N ASP A 261 3.19 -1.89 7.00
CA ASP A 261 4.25 -0.90 6.99
C ASP A 261 3.66 0.51 7.12
N LEU A 262 2.66 0.87 6.30
CA LEU A 262 1.98 2.16 6.42
C LEU A 262 1.42 2.41 7.82
N ALA A 263 0.69 1.45 8.37
CA ALA A 263 0.12 1.56 9.71
C ALA A 263 1.20 1.73 10.79
N GLY A 264 2.30 0.99 10.69
CA GLY A 264 3.46 1.12 11.57
C GLY A 264 4.12 2.50 11.51
N GLN A 265 4.33 3.05 10.30
CA GLN A 265 4.90 4.39 10.13
C GLN A 265 3.96 5.49 10.65
N LEU A 266 2.64 5.36 10.37
CA LEU A 266 1.65 6.29 10.90
C LEU A 266 1.64 6.27 12.43
N ALA A 267 1.65 5.11 13.07
CA ALA A 267 1.68 4.99 14.53
C ALA A 267 2.98 5.56 15.14
N ALA A 268 4.12 5.31 14.50
CA ALA A 268 5.43 5.79 14.96
C ALA A 268 5.56 7.31 14.86
N LEU A 269 5.11 7.90 13.76
CA LEU A 269 5.24 9.35 13.52
C LEU A 269 4.06 10.17 14.06
N HIS A 270 2.94 9.52 14.40
CA HIS A 270 1.77 10.15 15.01
C HIS A 270 1.36 9.40 16.28
N PRO A 271 2.13 9.54 17.40
CA PRO A 271 1.78 8.91 18.66
C PRO A 271 0.38 9.34 19.11
N GLY A 272 -0.49 8.37 19.35
CA GLY A 272 -1.90 8.61 19.66
C GLY A 272 -2.86 8.51 18.48
N ALA A 273 -2.37 8.27 17.27
CA ALA A 273 -3.23 7.98 16.13
C ALA A 273 -4.03 6.68 16.35
N ARG A 274 -5.31 6.73 16.03
CA ARG A 274 -6.19 5.57 16.01
C ARG A 274 -6.33 5.10 14.57
N LEU A 275 -6.20 3.80 14.34
CA LEU A 275 -6.20 3.21 13.01
C LEU A 275 -7.34 2.20 12.87
N GLY A 276 -7.99 2.23 11.72
CA GLY A 276 -8.95 1.20 11.29
C GLY A 276 -8.72 0.86 9.83
N TRP A 277 -9.05 -0.35 9.42
CA TRP A 277 -8.84 -0.78 8.04
C TRP A 277 -9.94 -1.72 7.57
N ARG A 278 -10.06 -1.79 6.26
CA ARG A 278 -10.91 -2.76 5.56
C ARG A 278 -10.20 -3.23 4.30
N HIS A 279 -10.12 -4.55 4.14
CA HIS A 279 -9.67 -5.18 2.91
C HIS A 279 -10.89 -5.46 2.02
N ILE A 280 -10.82 -5.06 0.77
CA ILE A 280 -11.86 -5.29 -0.25
C ILE A 280 -11.24 -6.21 -1.28
N ASN A 281 -11.83 -7.41 -1.40
CA ASN A 281 -11.50 -8.37 -2.45
C ASN A 281 -12.53 -8.26 -3.57
N GLY A 282 -12.08 -8.51 -4.80
CA GLY A 282 -12.94 -8.61 -5.95
C GLY A 282 -13.91 -9.81 -5.89
#